data_4048a8de7cf81fced56d342159ce3bca
#
_entry.id   4048a8de7cf81fced56d342159ce3bca
#
_cell.length_a   1.000
_cell.length_b   1.000
_cell.length_c   1.000
_cell.angle_alpha   90.00
_cell.angle_beta   90.00
_cell.angle_gamma   90.00
#
_symmetry.space_group_name_H-M   'P 1'
#
loop_
_entity.id
_entity.type
_entity.pdbx_description
1 polymer ?
#
loop_
_entity_poly.entity_id
_entity_poly.type
_entity_poly.pdbx_seq_one_letter_code
_entity_poly.pdbx_strand_id
1 'polypeptide(L)'
;MEEKDLDEVLVVMEKAFQNGTLYKYIAPCDKVRAEFLRKILRIRLLNSLSHDEIHLAKEDGKIIGAAIWILSEVAGDNNNSGSKNSDLILNELSPDAKDRWIGFMKVLFTARSKSMKSDYWSLAPIVVLPEKQGMGIGSKLIRKQLTKIDSEGLPCFLATQDIDNLDIYYRYGFKVTSEDKIADSGIISYTMVRPGKYYNGDIK
;
A
#
# COMPACT_ATOMS: atom_id res chain seq x y z
N MET A 1 1.61 12.00 -11.63
CA MET A 1 3.07 11.92 -11.38
C MET A 1 3.78 11.79 -12.71
N GLU A 2 4.91 12.46 -12.90
CA GLU A 2 5.78 12.33 -14.06
C GLU A 2 7.06 11.59 -13.67
N GLU A 3 7.82 11.09 -14.66
CA GLU A 3 9.06 10.35 -14.41
C GLU A 3 10.10 11.15 -13.61
N LYS A 4 10.16 12.47 -13.85
CA LYS A 4 11.02 13.39 -13.08
C LYS A 4 10.73 13.45 -11.58
N ASP A 5 9.50 13.11 -11.15
CA ASP A 5 9.10 13.11 -9.74
C ASP A 5 9.52 11.82 -9.01
N LEU A 6 9.98 10.79 -9.74
CA LEU A 6 10.18 9.43 -9.23
C LEU A 6 11.15 9.38 -8.04
N ASP A 7 12.31 9.99 -8.18
CA ASP A 7 13.34 9.91 -7.12
C ASP A 7 12.89 10.69 -5.86
N GLU A 8 12.16 11.80 -6.03
CA GLU A 8 11.64 12.57 -4.89
C GLU A 8 10.52 11.80 -4.16
N VAL A 9 9.59 11.18 -4.89
CA VAL A 9 8.55 10.32 -4.31
C VAL A 9 9.18 9.13 -3.59
N LEU A 10 10.21 8.52 -4.18
CA LEU A 10 10.91 7.39 -3.57
C LEU A 10 11.52 7.77 -2.22
N VAL A 11 12.15 8.95 -2.11
CA VAL A 11 12.69 9.46 -0.83
C VAL A 11 11.60 9.64 0.22
N VAL A 12 10.43 10.17 -0.18
CA VAL A 12 9.27 10.30 0.74
C VAL A 12 8.80 8.94 1.24
N MET A 13 8.69 7.95 0.34
CA MET A 13 8.27 6.60 0.68
C MET A 13 9.28 5.90 1.60
N GLU A 14 10.58 5.99 1.30
CA GLU A 14 11.65 5.44 2.13
C GLU A 14 11.57 5.98 3.57
N LYS A 15 11.49 7.31 3.73
CA LYS A 15 11.38 7.94 5.05
C LYS A 15 10.12 7.53 5.81
N ALA A 16 8.99 7.42 5.12
CA ALA A 16 7.72 7.03 5.74
C ALA A 16 7.73 5.58 6.24
N PHE A 17 8.41 4.68 5.51
CA PHE A 17 8.40 3.25 5.83
C PHE A 17 9.60 2.75 6.64
N GLN A 18 10.70 3.50 6.69
CA GLN A 18 11.94 3.07 7.36
C GLN A 18 11.73 2.59 8.80
N ASN A 19 10.80 3.23 9.52
CA ASN A 19 10.51 2.91 10.91
C ASN A 19 9.27 2.03 11.12
N GLY A 20 8.58 1.63 10.03
CA GLY A 20 7.40 0.80 10.11
C GLY A 20 7.67 -0.60 10.69
N THR A 21 6.77 -1.06 11.56
CA THR A 21 6.90 -2.34 12.28
C THR A 21 7.09 -3.52 11.33
N LEU A 22 6.31 -3.58 10.25
CA LEU A 22 6.44 -4.60 9.21
C LEU A 22 7.84 -4.64 8.60
N TYR A 23 8.37 -3.49 8.21
CA TYR A 23 9.68 -3.44 7.52
C TYR A 23 10.84 -3.71 8.47
N LYS A 24 10.71 -3.35 9.75
CA LYS A 24 11.66 -3.76 10.81
C LYS A 24 11.65 -5.28 11.03
N TYR A 25 10.50 -5.92 10.94
CA TYR A 25 10.40 -7.37 11.00
C TYR A 25 11.04 -8.03 9.78
N ILE A 26 10.76 -7.54 8.56
CA ILE A 26 11.32 -8.10 7.31
C ILE A 26 12.84 -7.95 7.29
N ALA A 27 13.37 -6.77 7.57
CA ALA A 27 14.78 -6.45 7.58
C ALA A 27 15.17 -5.67 8.85
N PRO A 28 15.57 -6.37 9.94
CA PRO A 28 15.87 -5.74 11.22
C PRO A 28 17.03 -4.75 11.18
N CYS A 29 18.06 -5.02 10.37
CA CYS A 29 19.21 -4.13 10.19
C CYS A 29 18.83 -2.90 9.38
N ASP A 30 19.06 -1.70 9.93
CA ASP A 30 18.66 -0.42 9.31
C ASP A 30 19.22 -0.21 7.91
N LYS A 31 20.50 -0.58 7.70
CA LYS A 31 21.17 -0.47 6.41
C LYS A 31 20.51 -1.40 5.36
N VAL A 32 20.31 -2.67 5.74
CA VAL A 32 19.66 -3.67 4.85
C VAL A 32 18.22 -3.24 4.55
N ARG A 33 17.50 -2.72 5.55
CA ARG A 33 16.14 -2.24 5.38
C ARG A 33 16.05 -1.05 4.43
N ALA A 34 16.97 -0.09 4.53
CA ALA A 34 17.02 1.05 3.62
C ALA A 34 17.26 0.61 2.16
N GLU A 35 18.20 -0.30 1.94
CA GLU A 35 18.48 -0.85 0.61
C GLU A 35 17.30 -1.63 0.05
N PHE A 36 16.67 -2.47 0.88
CA PHE A 36 15.46 -3.22 0.51
C PHE A 36 14.31 -2.29 0.12
N LEU A 37 13.98 -1.32 1.00
CA LEU A 37 12.91 -0.35 0.74
C LEU A 37 13.15 0.40 -0.56
N ARG A 38 14.35 0.93 -0.78
CA ARG A 38 14.68 1.64 -2.01
C ARG A 38 14.38 0.81 -3.25
N LYS A 39 14.78 -0.44 -3.26
CA LYS A 39 14.60 -1.34 -4.41
C LYS A 39 13.15 -1.70 -4.63
N ILE A 40 12.45 -2.18 -3.58
CA ILE A 40 11.07 -2.65 -3.73
C ILE A 40 10.09 -1.50 -4.04
N LEU A 41 10.29 -0.33 -3.42
CA LEU A 41 9.47 0.84 -3.67
C LEU A 41 9.72 1.46 -5.05
N ARG A 42 10.98 1.44 -5.54
CA ARG A 42 11.28 1.88 -6.90
C ARG A 42 10.57 1.02 -7.94
N ILE A 43 10.60 -0.31 -7.80
CA ILE A 43 9.84 -1.21 -8.69
C ILE A 43 8.35 -0.91 -8.60
N ARG A 44 7.84 -0.74 -7.39
CA ARG A 44 6.44 -0.40 -7.19
C ARG A 44 6.05 0.86 -7.95
N LEU A 45 6.84 1.94 -7.81
CA LEU A 45 6.60 3.20 -8.50
C LEU A 45 6.69 3.06 -10.03
N LEU A 46 7.71 2.37 -10.53
CA LEU A 46 7.88 2.15 -11.98
C LEU A 46 6.71 1.39 -12.58
N ASN A 47 6.23 0.35 -11.90
CA ASN A 47 5.06 -0.40 -12.34
C ASN A 47 3.78 0.46 -12.30
N SER A 48 3.69 1.38 -11.35
CA SER A 48 2.52 2.25 -11.18
C SER A 48 2.44 3.39 -12.20
N LEU A 49 3.57 3.83 -12.76
CA LEU A 49 3.60 4.99 -13.67
C LEU A 49 2.71 4.84 -14.90
N SER A 50 2.57 3.63 -15.42
CA SER A 50 1.86 3.37 -16.67
C SER A 50 0.38 3.01 -16.50
N HIS A 51 -0.04 2.60 -15.29
CA HIS A 51 -1.35 1.98 -15.09
C HIS A 51 -2.13 2.51 -13.88
N ASP A 52 -1.44 3.10 -12.89
CA ASP A 52 -2.04 3.50 -11.63
C ASP A 52 -2.22 5.02 -11.54
N GLU A 53 -3.16 5.47 -10.71
CA GLU A 53 -3.32 6.88 -10.41
C GLU A 53 -2.43 7.26 -9.22
N ILE A 54 -1.45 8.13 -9.44
CA ILE A 54 -0.54 8.60 -8.41
C ILE A 54 -0.83 10.06 -8.08
N HIS A 55 -1.31 10.31 -6.87
CA HIS A 55 -1.57 11.64 -6.35
C HIS A 55 -0.38 12.13 -5.52
N LEU A 56 0.06 13.36 -5.76
CA LEU A 56 1.16 13.98 -5.05
C LEU A 56 0.66 15.16 -4.21
N ALA A 57 1.18 15.29 -3.00
CA ALA A 57 1.09 16.51 -2.19
C ALA A 57 2.43 17.24 -2.28
N LYS A 58 2.38 18.52 -2.63
CA LYS A 58 3.56 19.38 -2.75
C LYS A 58 3.44 20.59 -1.84
N GLU A 59 4.56 21.02 -1.27
CA GLU A 59 4.74 22.26 -0.49
C GLU A 59 6.01 22.93 -1.00
N ASP A 60 5.92 24.19 -1.39
CA ASP A 60 7.04 24.97 -1.95
C ASP A 60 7.76 24.24 -3.09
N GLY A 61 7.00 23.57 -3.96
CA GLY A 61 7.49 22.81 -5.08
C GLY A 61 8.05 21.43 -4.75
N LYS A 62 8.23 21.08 -3.46
CA LYS A 62 8.75 19.78 -3.00
C LYS A 62 7.63 18.80 -2.70
N ILE A 63 7.86 17.52 -2.99
CA ILE A 63 6.91 16.45 -2.70
C ILE A 63 7.02 16.08 -1.22
N ILE A 64 5.89 16.18 -0.51
CA ILE A 64 5.77 15.89 0.92
C ILE A 64 4.86 14.70 1.22
N GLY A 65 4.19 14.16 0.21
CA GLY A 65 3.34 12.98 0.35
C GLY A 65 2.89 12.45 -1.01
N ALA A 66 2.52 11.19 -1.04
CA ALA A 66 1.99 10.52 -2.22
C ALA A 66 0.96 9.46 -1.84
N ALA A 67 0.02 9.21 -2.75
CA ALA A 67 -0.91 8.08 -2.66
C ALA A 67 -1.00 7.40 -4.03
N ILE A 68 -0.89 6.07 -4.04
CA ILE A 68 -1.02 5.25 -5.24
C ILE A 68 -2.36 4.53 -5.19
N TRP A 69 -3.13 4.67 -6.25
CA TRP A 69 -4.45 4.10 -6.42
C TRP A 69 -4.47 3.15 -7.61
N ILE A 70 -4.88 1.91 -7.38
CA ILE A 70 -4.84 0.84 -8.36
C ILE A 70 -6.27 0.40 -8.63
N LEU A 71 -6.69 0.47 -9.88
CA LEU A 71 -7.92 -0.18 -10.32
C LEU A 71 -7.58 -1.64 -10.69
N SER A 72 -8.23 -2.58 -10.04
CA SER A 72 -8.07 -4.02 -10.28
C SER A 72 -9.35 -4.59 -10.85
N GLU A 73 -9.25 -5.24 -12.02
CA GLU A 73 -10.34 -5.95 -12.67
C GLU A 73 -10.25 -7.44 -12.34
N VAL A 74 -11.26 -7.99 -11.65
CA VAL A 74 -11.25 -9.40 -11.21
C VAL A 74 -11.29 -10.37 -12.40
N ALA A 75 -11.99 -10.01 -13.46
CA ALA A 75 -12.08 -10.84 -14.67
C ALA A 75 -10.75 -10.91 -15.45
N GLY A 76 -9.87 -9.94 -15.26
CA GLY A 76 -8.54 -9.88 -15.88
C GLY A 76 -7.38 -10.23 -14.96
N ASP A 77 -7.68 -10.64 -13.74
CA ASP A 77 -6.68 -10.83 -12.66
C ASP A 77 -5.79 -12.08 -12.89
N ASN A 78 -5.16 -12.14 -14.05
CA ASN A 78 -3.87 -12.79 -14.24
C ASN A 78 -2.77 -11.92 -13.58
N ASN A 79 -3.07 -11.27 -12.45
CA ASN A 79 -2.16 -10.44 -11.67
C ASN A 79 -1.04 -11.28 -11.04
N ASN A 80 -0.32 -11.95 -11.88
CA ASN A 80 1.05 -12.38 -11.72
C ASN A 80 1.95 -11.14 -11.87
N SER A 81 1.60 -10.06 -11.16
CA SER A 81 2.42 -8.85 -11.09
C SER A 81 3.62 -8.99 -10.14
N GLY A 82 4.06 -10.22 -9.89
CA GLY A 82 5.45 -10.51 -9.62
C GLY A 82 6.22 -10.24 -10.89
N SER A 83 6.60 -8.98 -11.15
CA SER A 83 7.44 -8.70 -12.30
C SER A 83 8.74 -9.50 -12.12
N LYS A 84 9.37 -9.97 -13.20
CA LYS A 84 10.72 -10.60 -13.18
C LYS A 84 11.72 -9.75 -12.36
N ASN A 85 11.48 -8.44 -12.28
CA ASN A 85 12.28 -7.51 -11.49
C ASN A 85 12.09 -7.68 -9.98
N SER A 86 10.89 -8.07 -9.51
CA SER A 86 10.67 -8.36 -8.08
C SER A 86 11.47 -9.58 -7.64
N ASP A 87 11.53 -10.63 -8.46
CA ASP A 87 12.31 -11.83 -8.16
C ASP A 87 13.80 -11.56 -8.06
N LEU A 88 14.34 -10.68 -8.91
CA LEU A 88 15.75 -10.28 -8.86
C LEU A 88 16.10 -9.61 -7.53
N ILE A 89 15.23 -8.69 -7.04
CA ILE A 89 15.45 -8.02 -5.76
C ILE A 89 15.31 -8.99 -4.58
N LEU A 90 14.31 -9.87 -4.64
CA LEU A 90 14.13 -10.87 -3.60
C LEU A 90 15.33 -11.81 -3.49
N ASN A 91 16.04 -12.06 -4.58
CA ASN A 91 17.26 -12.87 -4.56
C ASN A 91 18.48 -12.17 -3.93
N GLU A 92 18.44 -10.85 -3.78
CA GLU A 92 19.49 -10.08 -3.09
C GLU A 92 19.27 -9.98 -1.58
N LEU A 93 18.08 -10.38 -1.09
CA LEU A 93 17.77 -10.45 0.34
C LEU A 93 18.43 -11.68 0.98
N SER A 94 18.68 -11.60 2.28
CA SER A 94 18.96 -12.81 3.05
C SER A 94 17.77 -13.78 2.96
N PRO A 95 17.99 -15.10 3.04
CA PRO A 95 16.92 -16.09 3.01
C PRO A 95 15.78 -15.73 3.99
N ASP A 96 16.10 -15.39 5.23
CA ASP A 96 15.12 -15.02 6.24
C ASP A 96 14.29 -13.79 5.87
N ALA A 97 14.90 -12.74 5.33
CA ALA A 97 14.18 -11.54 4.92
C ALA A 97 13.26 -11.81 3.72
N LYS A 98 13.73 -12.64 2.79
CA LYS A 98 12.95 -13.11 1.65
C LYS A 98 11.72 -13.90 2.10
N ASP A 99 11.90 -14.86 3.01
CA ASP A 99 10.82 -15.69 3.52
C ASP A 99 9.77 -14.86 4.26
N ARG A 100 10.20 -13.89 5.08
CA ARG A 100 9.31 -12.96 5.79
C ARG A 100 8.52 -12.10 4.80
N TRP A 101 9.15 -11.57 3.76
CA TRP A 101 8.46 -10.81 2.72
C TRP A 101 7.44 -11.66 1.96
N ILE A 102 7.82 -12.87 1.52
CA ILE A 102 6.92 -13.79 0.83
C ILE A 102 5.74 -14.17 1.73
N GLY A 103 6.00 -14.46 3.01
CA GLY A 103 4.97 -14.74 4.00
C GLY A 103 3.97 -13.60 4.16
N PHE A 104 4.45 -12.36 4.27
CA PHE A 104 3.59 -11.17 4.30
C PHE A 104 2.76 -11.04 3.02
N MET A 105 3.39 -11.15 1.85
CA MET A 105 2.68 -11.03 0.57
C MET A 105 1.59 -12.09 0.42
N LYS A 106 1.85 -13.34 0.88
CA LYS A 106 0.85 -14.41 0.87
C LYS A 106 -0.37 -14.06 1.74
N VAL A 107 -0.15 -13.51 2.93
CA VAL A 107 -1.23 -13.03 3.82
C VAL A 107 -2.05 -11.96 3.10
N LEU A 108 -1.38 -10.95 2.55
CA LEU A 108 -2.04 -9.83 1.86
C LEU A 108 -2.87 -10.30 0.65
N PHE A 109 -2.30 -11.15 -0.22
CA PHE A 109 -3.00 -11.69 -1.38
C PHE A 109 -4.19 -12.56 -1.00
N THR A 110 -4.03 -13.41 0.01
CA THR A 110 -5.12 -14.26 0.50
C THR A 110 -6.29 -13.44 1.04
N ALA A 111 -5.99 -12.45 1.88
CA ALA A 111 -7.01 -11.57 2.45
C ALA A 111 -7.73 -10.75 1.37
N ARG A 112 -6.98 -10.22 0.39
CA ARG A 112 -7.53 -9.50 -0.76
C ARG A 112 -8.47 -10.37 -1.59
N SER A 113 -8.05 -11.57 -1.98
CA SER A 113 -8.86 -12.51 -2.77
C SER A 113 -10.13 -12.97 -2.05
N LYS A 114 -10.10 -13.03 -0.72
CA LYS A 114 -11.30 -13.32 0.09
C LYS A 114 -12.27 -12.15 0.12
N SER A 115 -11.75 -10.93 0.23
CA SER A 115 -12.54 -9.71 0.42
C SER A 115 -13.06 -9.14 -0.91
N MET A 116 -12.33 -9.26 -2.01
CA MET A 116 -12.69 -8.65 -3.30
C MET A 116 -13.18 -9.71 -4.28
N LYS A 117 -14.44 -9.54 -4.77
CA LYS A 117 -15.13 -10.46 -5.69
C LYS A 117 -15.62 -9.78 -6.97
N SER A 118 -15.46 -8.48 -7.07
CA SER A 118 -15.76 -7.65 -8.25
C SER A 118 -14.61 -6.67 -8.44
N ASP A 119 -14.62 -5.92 -9.51
CA ASP A 119 -13.66 -4.85 -9.73
C ASP A 119 -13.63 -3.87 -8.55
N TYR A 120 -12.45 -3.37 -8.21
CA TYR A 120 -12.24 -2.57 -7.02
C TYR A 120 -11.03 -1.64 -7.15
N TRP A 121 -11.04 -0.57 -6.39
CA TRP A 121 -9.87 0.25 -6.18
C TRP A 121 -9.05 -0.23 -4.98
N SER A 122 -7.73 -0.11 -5.06
CA SER A 122 -6.83 -0.31 -3.92
C SER A 122 -6.05 0.97 -3.63
N LEU A 123 -5.98 1.34 -2.35
CA LEU A 123 -5.03 2.33 -1.86
C LEU A 123 -3.76 1.62 -1.39
N ALA A 124 -2.67 1.73 -2.16
CA ALA A 124 -1.43 1.01 -1.85
C ALA A 124 -0.18 1.57 -2.58
N PRO A 125 0.67 2.32 -1.88
CA PRO A 125 0.52 2.88 -0.53
C PRO A 125 0.01 4.31 -0.49
N ILE A 126 -0.23 4.83 0.73
CA ILE A 126 -0.27 6.25 1.04
C ILE A 126 0.87 6.59 1.99
N VAL A 127 1.58 7.67 1.70
CA VAL A 127 2.73 8.14 2.49
C VAL A 127 2.71 9.64 2.64
N VAL A 128 3.17 10.11 3.81
CA VAL A 128 3.45 11.51 4.11
C VAL A 128 4.78 11.55 4.85
N LEU A 129 5.63 12.53 4.53
CA LEU A 129 6.89 12.75 5.26
C LEU A 129 6.62 12.76 6.78
N PRO A 130 7.41 12.05 7.60
CA PRO A 130 7.18 11.97 9.04
C PRO A 130 7.00 13.34 9.70
N GLU A 131 7.81 14.32 9.34
CA GLU A 131 7.75 15.70 9.85
C GLU A 131 6.54 16.52 9.36
N LYS A 132 5.76 15.97 8.43
CA LYS A 132 4.54 16.59 7.87
C LYS A 132 3.26 15.81 8.20
N GLN A 133 3.37 14.75 8.99
CA GLN A 133 2.20 14.00 9.45
C GLN A 133 1.37 14.83 10.45
N GLY A 134 0.11 14.46 10.64
CA GLY A 134 -0.82 15.20 11.50
C GLY A 134 -1.37 16.50 10.90
N MET A 135 -0.86 16.98 9.75
CA MET A 135 -1.24 18.24 9.11
C MET A 135 -2.38 18.10 8.07
N GLY A 136 -3.06 16.96 8.04
CA GLY A 136 -4.19 16.71 7.13
C GLY A 136 -3.80 16.42 5.68
N ILE A 137 -2.51 16.24 5.35
CA ILE A 137 -2.03 15.97 3.99
C ILE A 137 -2.58 14.65 3.47
N GLY A 138 -2.52 13.58 4.28
CA GLY A 138 -3.10 12.28 3.94
C GLY A 138 -4.60 12.39 3.62
N SER A 139 -5.34 13.20 4.37
CA SER A 139 -6.75 13.46 4.11
C SER A 139 -7.00 14.04 2.72
N LYS A 140 -6.19 15.00 2.30
CA LYS A 140 -6.32 15.61 0.97
C LYS A 140 -6.04 14.60 -0.14
N LEU A 141 -5.03 13.74 0.04
CA LEU A 141 -4.68 12.67 -0.91
C LEU A 141 -5.79 11.63 -1.04
N ILE A 142 -6.48 11.30 0.08
CA ILE A 142 -7.54 10.29 0.09
C ILE A 142 -8.84 10.84 -0.52
N ARG A 143 -9.32 12.00 -0.06
CA ARG A 143 -10.66 12.51 -0.38
C ARG A 143 -10.90 12.68 -1.87
N LYS A 144 -9.92 13.20 -2.60
CA LYS A 144 -10.04 13.41 -4.04
C LYS A 144 -10.40 12.13 -4.79
N GLN A 145 -9.72 11.03 -4.48
CA GLN A 145 -9.96 9.76 -5.16
C GLN A 145 -11.22 9.08 -4.67
N LEU A 146 -11.56 9.20 -3.40
CA LEU A 146 -12.81 8.61 -2.91
C LEU A 146 -14.04 9.20 -3.60
N THR A 147 -14.04 10.49 -3.95
CA THR A 147 -15.13 11.10 -4.72
C THR A 147 -15.29 10.42 -6.10
N LYS A 148 -14.19 10.11 -6.78
CA LYS A 148 -14.21 9.36 -8.04
C LYS A 148 -14.74 7.94 -7.83
N ILE A 149 -14.20 7.22 -6.85
CA ILE A 149 -14.60 5.84 -6.50
C ILE A 149 -16.09 5.78 -6.19
N ASP A 150 -16.63 6.77 -5.46
CA ASP A 150 -18.05 6.87 -5.15
C ASP A 150 -18.92 7.03 -6.40
N SER A 151 -18.47 7.83 -7.35
CA SER A 151 -19.18 8.03 -8.62
C SER A 151 -19.20 6.77 -9.49
N GLU A 152 -18.16 5.95 -9.41
CA GLU A 152 -18.05 4.66 -10.09
C GLU A 152 -18.83 3.55 -9.37
N GLY A 153 -19.13 3.72 -8.10
CA GLY A 153 -19.85 2.74 -7.26
C GLY A 153 -19.00 1.51 -6.92
N LEU A 154 -17.70 1.57 -7.12
CA LEU A 154 -16.77 0.47 -6.85
C LEU A 154 -16.36 0.42 -5.36
N PRO A 155 -16.08 -0.78 -4.81
CA PRO A 155 -15.47 -0.89 -3.49
C PRO A 155 -14.00 -0.46 -3.52
N CYS A 156 -13.46 -0.14 -2.35
CA CYS A 156 -12.06 0.20 -2.18
C CYS A 156 -11.42 -0.65 -1.09
N PHE A 157 -10.26 -1.22 -1.41
CA PHE A 157 -9.46 -2.09 -0.56
C PHE A 157 -8.22 -1.37 -0.04
N LEU A 158 -7.83 -1.64 1.19
CA LEU A 158 -6.51 -1.36 1.72
C LEU A 158 -6.12 -2.41 2.78
N ALA A 159 -4.83 -2.48 3.09
CA ALA A 159 -4.33 -3.20 4.25
C ALA A 159 -3.34 -2.33 5.03
N THR A 160 -3.37 -2.44 6.36
CA THR A 160 -2.43 -1.77 7.25
C THR A 160 -1.95 -2.73 8.33
N GLN A 161 -0.72 -2.54 8.81
CA GLN A 161 -0.11 -3.29 9.91
C GLN A 161 0.06 -2.40 11.14
N ASP A 162 -0.50 -1.21 11.10
CA ASP A 162 -0.49 -0.25 12.21
C ASP A 162 -1.92 -0.02 12.67
N ILE A 163 -2.18 -0.37 13.93
CA ILE A 163 -3.50 -0.26 14.55
C ILE A 163 -3.96 1.20 14.64
N ASP A 164 -3.04 2.15 14.80
CA ASP A 164 -3.35 3.57 14.91
C ASP A 164 -3.93 4.13 13.59
N ASN A 165 -3.68 3.46 12.48
CA ASN A 165 -4.25 3.84 11.19
C ASN A 165 -5.73 3.47 11.04
N LEU A 166 -6.27 2.55 11.84
CA LEU A 166 -7.66 2.10 11.71
C LEU A 166 -8.63 3.27 11.89
N ASP A 167 -8.45 4.08 12.92
CA ASP A 167 -9.31 5.26 13.18
C ASP A 167 -9.27 6.28 12.04
N ILE A 168 -8.12 6.39 11.37
CA ILE A 168 -7.99 7.26 10.20
C ILE A 168 -8.89 6.72 9.08
N TYR A 169 -8.81 5.44 8.77
CA TYR A 169 -9.57 4.84 7.67
C TYR A 169 -11.05 4.68 7.98
N TYR A 170 -11.46 4.44 9.23
CA TYR A 170 -12.87 4.45 9.64
C TYR A 170 -13.57 5.77 9.27
N ARG A 171 -12.90 6.92 9.40
CA ARG A 171 -13.44 8.24 9.03
C ARG A 171 -13.73 8.39 7.53
N TYR A 172 -13.17 7.51 6.70
CA TYR A 172 -13.41 7.46 5.26
C TYR A 172 -14.36 6.32 4.86
N GLY A 173 -15.00 5.66 5.83
CA GLY A 173 -15.97 4.61 5.58
C GLY A 173 -15.36 3.23 5.31
N PHE A 174 -14.06 3.05 5.53
CA PHE A 174 -13.46 1.72 5.54
C PHE A 174 -13.88 0.96 6.80
N LYS A 175 -13.97 -0.36 6.69
CA LYS A 175 -14.26 -1.26 7.80
C LYS A 175 -13.30 -2.43 7.74
N VAL A 176 -12.88 -2.95 8.90
CA VAL A 176 -12.06 -4.16 8.97
C VAL A 176 -12.88 -5.36 8.51
N THR A 177 -12.36 -6.11 7.57
CA THR A 177 -12.96 -7.36 7.06
C THR A 177 -12.17 -8.59 7.50
N SER A 178 -10.87 -8.48 7.72
CA SER A 178 -10.07 -9.53 8.35
C SER A 178 -8.89 -8.98 9.14
N GLU A 179 -8.45 -9.78 10.11
CA GLU A 179 -7.26 -9.58 10.93
C GLU A 179 -6.40 -10.84 10.81
N ASP A 180 -5.32 -10.73 10.08
CA ASP A 180 -4.48 -11.88 9.74
C ASP A 180 -3.10 -11.75 10.37
N LYS A 181 -2.64 -12.77 11.11
CA LYS A 181 -1.29 -12.79 11.68
C LYS A 181 -0.23 -12.98 10.61
N ILE A 182 0.82 -12.19 10.67
CA ILE A 182 1.99 -12.35 9.79
C ILE A 182 2.97 -13.31 10.46
N ALA A 183 2.89 -14.60 10.11
CA ALA A 183 3.71 -15.65 10.70
C ALA A 183 3.85 -15.50 12.24
N ASP A 184 5.05 -15.70 12.79
CA ASP A 184 5.34 -15.59 14.22
C ASP A 184 5.83 -14.20 14.65
N SER A 185 5.56 -13.18 13.83
CA SER A 185 6.04 -11.81 14.06
C SER A 185 5.32 -11.06 15.19
N GLY A 186 4.15 -11.53 15.62
CA GLY A 186 3.23 -10.77 16.47
C GLY A 186 2.49 -9.62 15.75
N ILE A 187 2.79 -9.38 14.47
CA ILE A 187 2.17 -8.31 13.67
C ILE A 187 0.83 -8.81 13.12
N ILE A 188 -0.20 -7.98 13.22
CA ILE A 188 -1.50 -8.20 12.60
C ILE A 188 -1.58 -7.37 11.31
N SER A 189 -2.01 -7.99 10.22
CA SER A 189 -2.41 -7.30 9.00
C SER A 189 -3.91 -7.09 9.03
N TYR A 190 -4.33 -5.84 9.15
CA TYR A 190 -5.74 -5.44 9.09
C TYR A 190 -6.12 -5.19 7.65
N THR A 191 -7.00 -6.04 7.12
CA THR A 191 -7.63 -5.81 5.82
C THR A 191 -8.86 -4.96 6.00
N MET A 192 -8.96 -3.87 5.25
CA MET A 192 -10.10 -2.96 5.34
C MET A 192 -10.72 -2.76 3.96
N VAL A 193 -12.05 -2.73 3.95
CA VAL A 193 -12.84 -2.48 2.74
C VAL A 193 -13.79 -1.32 2.99
N ARG A 194 -13.80 -0.39 2.05
CA ARG A 194 -14.87 0.59 1.92
C ARG A 194 -15.84 0.07 0.87
N PRO A 195 -17.09 -0.24 1.24
CA PRO A 195 -18.05 -0.84 0.33
C PRO A 195 -18.41 0.13 -0.80
N GLY A 196 -18.49 -0.39 -2.01
CA GLY A 196 -19.11 0.28 -3.14
C GLY A 196 -20.63 0.01 -3.17
N LYS A 197 -21.30 0.61 -4.14
CA LYS A 197 -22.77 0.50 -4.29
C LYS A 197 -23.25 -0.96 -4.42
N TYR A 198 -22.42 -1.82 -5.02
CA TYR A 198 -22.76 -3.21 -5.32
C TYR A 198 -21.88 -4.22 -4.57
N TYR A 199 -21.23 -3.79 -3.49
CA TYR A 199 -20.36 -4.67 -2.71
C TYR A 199 -21.20 -5.65 -1.88
N ASN A 200 -21.02 -6.96 -2.12
CA ASN A 200 -21.74 -8.05 -1.46
C ASN A 200 -20.85 -8.87 -0.50
N GLY A 201 -19.69 -8.35 -0.11
CA GLY A 201 -18.80 -9.04 0.82
C GLY A 201 -19.21 -8.87 2.29
N ASP A 202 -18.75 -9.79 3.14
CA ASP A 202 -18.97 -9.69 4.58
C ASP A 202 -18.15 -8.53 5.16
N ILE A 203 -18.84 -7.62 5.84
CA ILE A 203 -18.26 -6.53 6.61
C ILE A 203 -18.58 -6.80 8.08
N LYS A 204 -17.55 -6.99 8.89
CA LYS A 204 -17.68 -7.15 10.34
C LYS A 204 -18.04 -5.84 11.04
#